data_f6ee0a349dbb76028c25a710e0bac6d2
#
_entry.id   f6ee0a349dbb76028c25a710e0bac6d2
#
_cell.length_a   1.000
_cell.length_b   1.000
_cell.length_c   1.000
_cell.angle_alpha   90.00
_cell.angle_beta   90.00
_cell.angle_gamma   90.00
#
_symmetry.space_group_name_H-M   'P 1'
#
loop_
_entity.id
_entity.type
_entity.pdbx_description
1 polymer ?
#
loop_
_entity_poly.entity_id
_entity_poly.type
_entity_poly.pdbx_seq_one_letter_code
_entity_poly.pdbx_strand_id
1 'polypeptide(L)'
;DAVLAVVAAAGGTLASVESGTAGRAAALLAAAASRRLPGPGVYLGGRVLPRLSGDPAAAARRIRDEVGATVGLAVGDERPAVEGRRALDIAVADAAGVAVVEHVIGGGPDLAASRAAKTAVNLVRLRSQAAGGAA
;
A
#
# COMPACT_ATOMS: atom_id res chain seq x y z
N ASP A 1 -5.12 -11.99 1.28
CA ASP A 1 -4.69 -12.94 2.32
C ASP A 1 -3.21 -13.19 2.27
N ALA A 2 -2.66 -13.47 1.07
CA ALA A 2 -1.24 -13.74 0.93
C ALA A 2 -0.38 -12.58 1.41
N VAL A 3 -0.80 -11.32 1.20
CA VAL A 3 -0.02 -10.15 1.61
C VAL A 3 0.22 -10.11 3.11
N LEU A 4 -0.81 -10.32 3.93
CA LEU A 4 -0.66 -10.26 5.38
C LEU A 4 0.10 -11.47 5.92
N ALA A 5 -0.06 -12.64 5.31
CA ALA A 5 0.72 -13.81 5.65
C ALA A 5 2.22 -13.59 5.41
N VAL A 6 2.57 -12.94 4.29
CA VAL A 6 3.95 -12.65 3.96
C VAL A 6 4.54 -11.59 4.91
N VAL A 7 3.78 -10.53 5.22
CA VAL A 7 4.21 -9.50 6.18
C VAL A 7 4.43 -10.13 7.56
N ALA A 8 3.50 -10.97 8.00
CA ALA A 8 3.60 -11.67 9.28
C ALA A 8 4.81 -12.62 9.34
N ALA A 9 5.06 -13.36 8.25
CA ALA A 9 6.21 -14.27 8.16
C ALA A 9 7.55 -13.52 8.25
N ALA A 10 7.60 -12.28 7.80
CA ALA A 10 8.76 -11.41 7.95
C ALA A 10 8.83 -10.74 9.34
N GLY A 11 7.93 -11.08 10.25
CA GLY A 11 7.88 -10.51 11.59
C GLY A 11 7.32 -9.09 11.62
N GLY A 12 6.59 -8.67 10.59
CA GLY A 12 6.21 -7.30 10.38
C GLY A 12 4.74 -6.95 10.63
N THR A 13 4.50 -5.66 10.54
CA THR A 13 3.16 -5.05 10.57
C THR A 13 3.06 -4.03 9.45
N LEU A 14 1.85 -3.70 9.06
CA LEU A 14 1.56 -2.83 7.92
C LEU A 14 0.59 -1.73 8.30
N ALA A 15 0.88 -0.51 7.88
CA ALA A 15 -0.04 0.61 7.92
C ALA A 15 -0.11 1.25 6.53
N SER A 16 -1.24 1.88 6.20
CA SER A 16 -1.43 2.48 4.88
C SER A 16 -2.02 3.88 4.93
N VAL A 17 -1.77 4.65 3.88
CA VAL A 17 -2.43 5.92 3.60
C VAL A 17 -2.70 5.97 2.10
N GLU A 18 -3.89 6.40 1.71
CA GLU A 18 -4.26 6.45 0.30
C GLU A 18 -5.17 7.60 -0.04
N SER A 19 -5.10 8.03 -1.30
CA SER A 19 -6.01 9.03 -1.86
C SER A 19 -6.57 8.58 -3.21
N GLY A 20 -5.71 8.29 -4.18
CA GLY A 20 -6.13 7.98 -5.55
C GLY A 20 -6.94 6.70 -5.74
N THR A 21 -7.00 5.84 -4.76
CA THR A 21 -7.78 4.60 -4.77
C THR A 21 -9.03 4.67 -3.90
N ALA A 22 -9.31 5.82 -3.29
CA ALA A 22 -10.55 6.11 -2.56
C ALA A 22 -10.93 5.08 -1.50
N GLY A 23 -9.94 4.50 -0.82
CA GLY A 23 -10.15 3.53 0.25
C GLY A 23 -10.11 2.07 -0.19
N ARG A 24 -9.93 1.78 -1.48
CA ARG A 24 -9.95 0.40 -1.96
C ARG A 24 -8.77 -0.43 -1.48
N ALA A 25 -7.59 0.18 -1.30
CA ALA A 25 -6.44 -0.53 -0.74
C ALA A 25 -6.69 -0.89 0.73
N ALA A 26 -7.20 0.05 1.52
CA ALA A 26 -7.56 -0.19 2.91
C ALA A 26 -8.65 -1.26 3.02
N ALA A 27 -9.64 -1.25 2.12
CA ALA A 27 -10.71 -2.25 2.11
C ALA A 27 -10.16 -3.66 1.84
N LEU A 28 -9.24 -3.82 0.87
CA LEU A 28 -8.60 -5.10 0.60
C LEU A 28 -7.81 -5.60 1.81
N LEU A 29 -7.04 -4.72 2.43
CA LEU A 29 -6.22 -5.07 3.59
C LEU A 29 -7.07 -5.37 4.82
N ALA A 30 -8.12 -4.61 5.07
CA ALA A 30 -9.05 -4.87 6.17
C ALA A 30 -9.80 -6.20 5.99
N ALA A 31 -10.22 -6.52 4.77
CA ALA A 31 -10.84 -7.80 4.47
C ALA A 31 -9.87 -8.96 4.70
N ALA A 32 -8.62 -8.82 4.27
CA ALA A 32 -7.58 -9.81 4.52
C ALA A 32 -7.32 -9.99 6.02
N ALA A 33 -7.26 -8.90 6.77
CA ALA A 33 -7.08 -8.94 8.23
C ALA A 33 -8.23 -9.66 8.92
N SER A 34 -9.46 -9.40 8.49
CA SER A 34 -10.65 -10.04 9.03
C SER A 34 -10.63 -11.56 8.85
N ARG A 35 -10.10 -12.03 7.72
CA ARG A 35 -9.96 -13.47 7.46
C ARG A 35 -8.89 -14.16 8.30
N ARG A 36 -7.98 -13.40 8.93
CA ARG A 36 -6.90 -13.93 9.76
C ARG A 36 -7.27 -14.01 11.25
N LEU A 37 -8.45 -13.61 11.63
CA LEU A 37 -8.87 -13.67 13.04
C LEU A 37 -9.29 -15.10 13.44
N PRO A 38 -9.03 -15.51 14.72
CA PRO A 38 -8.18 -14.80 15.70
C PRO A 38 -6.71 -14.96 15.37
N GLY A 39 -5.91 -13.93 15.64
CA GLY A 39 -4.48 -13.97 15.39
C GLY A 39 -3.84 -12.61 15.67
N PRO A 40 -2.49 -12.51 15.58
CA PRO A 40 -1.81 -11.23 15.77
C PRO A 40 -2.28 -10.19 14.76
N GLY A 41 -2.45 -8.95 15.19
CA GLY A 41 -2.78 -7.84 14.31
C GLY A 41 -1.59 -7.49 13.41
N VAL A 42 -1.68 -7.81 12.14
CA VAL A 42 -0.64 -7.51 11.14
C VAL A 42 -0.95 -6.19 10.44
N TYR A 43 -2.19 -5.99 10.02
CA TYR A 43 -2.63 -4.72 9.45
C TYR A 43 -3.12 -3.82 10.57
N LEU A 44 -2.39 -2.71 10.81
CA LEU A 44 -2.65 -1.80 11.91
C LEU A 44 -3.67 -0.72 11.55
N GLY A 45 -4.10 -0.67 10.30
CA GLY A 45 -5.08 0.28 9.83
C GLY A 45 -4.54 1.23 8.77
N GLY A 46 -5.42 2.06 8.26
CA GLY A 46 -5.08 2.99 7.20
C GLY A 46 -5.87 4.28 7.28
N ARG A 47 -5.37 5.29 6.59
CA ARG A 47 -6.06 6.56 6.40
C ARG A 47 -6.45 6.70 4.95
N VAL A 48 -7.65 7.18 4.71
CA VAL A 48 -8.15 7.52 3.38
C VAL A 48 -8.33 9.03 3.35
N LEU A 49 -7.62 9.69 2.45
CA LEU A 49 -7.58 11.15 2.36
C LEU A 49 -8.04 11.60 0.98
N PRO A 50 -8.66 12.79 0.86
CA PRO A 50 -8.98 13.35 -0.45
C PRO A 50 -7.72 13.60 -1.28
N ARG A 51 -6.61 13.98 -0.62
CA ARG A 51 -5.30 14.20 -1.23
C ARG A 51 -4.20 13.81 -0.26
N LEU A 52 -3.08 13.31 -0.78
CA LEU A 52 -1.87 13.15 0.02
C LEU A 52 -1.16 14.50 0.18
N SER A 53 -0.57 14.72 1.36
CA SER A 53 0.30 15.83 1.61
C SER A 53 1.73 15.40 1.29
N GLY A 54 2.34 16.00 0.27
CA GLY A 54 3.68 15.64 -0.18
C GLY A 54 3.69 14.44 -1.14
N ASP A 55 4.89 13.92 -1.41
CA ASP A 55 5.01 12.78 -2.32
C ASP A 55 4.68 11.46 -1.62
N PRO A 56 4.32 10.41 -2.38
CA PRO A 56 3.97 9.11 -1.81
C PRO A 56 5.10 8.45 -1.02
N ALA A 57 6.36 8.64 -1.41
CA ALA A 57 7.50 8.09 -0.67
C ALA A 57 7.56 8.67 0.75
N ALA A 58 7.43 9.99 0.88
CA ALA A 58 7.38 10.65 2.19
C ALA A 58 6.16 10.22 2.99
N ALA A 59 5.01 10.09 2.34
CA ALA A 59 3.77 9.63 3.00
C ALA A 59 3.90 8.20 3.51
N ALA A 60 4.53 7.31 2.76
CA ALA A 60 4.77 5.93 3.19
C ALA A 60 5.67 5.87 4.43
N ARG A 61 6.74 6.64 4.45
CA ARG A 61 7.61 6.74 5.62
C ARG A 61 6.87 7.30 6.83
N ARG A 62 6.07 8.34 6.63
CA ARG A 62 5.34 9.01 7.70
C ARG A 62 4.31 8.09 8.33
N ILE A 63 3.51 7.38 7.54
CA ILE A 63 2.49 6.48 8.11
C ILE A 63 3.15 5.32 8.85
N ARG A 64 4.27 4.81 8.33
CA ARG A 64 5.07 3.79 9.00
C ARG A 64 5.51 4.27 10.39
N ASP A 65 6.05 5.47 10.47
CA ASP A 65 6.58 6.03 11.71
C ASP A 65 5.48 6.41 12.69
N GLU A 66 4.43 7.07 12.21
CA GLU A 66 3.33 7.53 13.07
C GLU A 66 2.56 6.38 13.71
N VAL A 67 2.38 5.29 13.00
CA VAL A 67 1.64 4.12 13.49
C VAL A 67 2.56 3.15 14.23
N GLY A 68 3.86 3.21 13.98
CA GLY A 68 4.81 2.25 14.53
C GLY A 68 4.77 0.91 13.79
N ALA A 69 4.43 0.93 12.51
CA ALA A 69 4.45 -0.25 11.66
C ALA A 69 5.87 -0.52 11.15
N THR A 70 6.14 -1.75 10.72
CA THR A 70 7.40 -2.07 10.05
C THR A 70 7.34 -1.73 8.56
N VAL A 71 6.15 -1.73 7.98
CA VAL A 71 5.90 -1.42 6.57
C VAL A 71 4.85 -0.32 6.46
N GLY A 72 5.14 0.71 5.68
CA GLY A 72 4.19 1.77 5.33
C GLY A 72 3.87 1.71 3.84
N LEU A 73 2.59 1.71 3.50
CA LEU A 73 2.10 1.78 2.12
C LEU A 73 1.46 3.15 1.89
N ALA A 74 1.81 3.80 0.79
CA ALA A 74 1.13 5.02 0.37
C ALA A 74 0.69 4.90 -1.09
N VAL A 75 -0.55 5.30 -1.35
CA VAL A 75 -1.08 5.40 -2.71
C VAL A 75 -1.40 6.87 -2.98
N GLY A 76 -0.70 7.44 -3.93
CA GLY A 76 -0.76 8.86 -4.23
C GLY A 76 -1.98 9.30 -5.01
N ASP A 77 -2.04 10.60 -5.25
CA ASP A 77 -3.10 11.22 -6.03
C ASP A 77 -2.99 10.83 -7.50
N GLU A 78 -4.13 10.75 -8.14
CA GLU A 78 -4.17 10.62 -9.60
C GLU A 78 -3.64 11.89 -10.25
N ARG A 79 -2.75 11.73 -11.23
CA ARG A 79 -2.09 12.83 -11.92
C ARG A 79 -2.01 12.59 -13.43
N PRO A 80 -1.83 13.65 -14.24
CA PRO A 80 -1.55 13.47 -15.65
C PRO A 80 -0.25 12.69 -15.87
N ALA A 81 -0.25 11.85 -16.89
CA ALA A 81 0.89 11.07 -17.33
C ALA A 81 1.10 11.28 -18.84
N VAL A 82 2.04 10.53 -19.43
CA VAL A 82 2.37 10.64 -20.85
C VAL A 82 1.14 10.32 -21.72
N GLU A 83 1.09 10.93 -22.91
CA GLU A 83 0.08 10.64 -23.93
C GLU A 83 -1.38 10.83 -23.48
N GLY A 84 -1.62 11.82 -22.62
CA GLY A 84 -2.96 12.11 -22.12
C GLY A 84 -3.52 11.06 -21.15
N ARG A 85 -2.70 10.12 -20.73
CA ARG A 85 -3.07 9.15 -19.72
C ARG A 85 -3.00 9.75 -18.31
N ARG A 86 -3.52 9.02 -17.36
CA ARG A 86 -3.40 9.36 -15.95
C ARG A 86 -2.66 8.24 -15.22
N ALA A 87 -2.01 8.61 -14.14
CA ALA A 87 -1.24 7.65 -13.34
C ALA A 87 -1.31 8.05 -11.86
N LEU A 88 -0.91 7.15 -11.01
CA LEU A 88 -0.64 7.44 -9.60
C LEU A 88 0.62 6.69 -9.18
N ASP A 89 1.29 7.21 -8.17
CA ASP A 89 2.48 6.57 -7.62
C ASP A 89 2.11 5.80 -6.36
N ILE A 90 2.68 4.61 -6.25
CA ILE A 90 2.54 3.74 -5.09
C ILE A 90 3.90 3.59 -4.45
N ALA A 91 3.98 3.83 -3.16
CA ALA A 91 5.23 3.74 -2.41
C ALA A 91 5.09 2.76 -1.25
N VAL A 92 6.13 1.98 -1.02
CA VAL A 92 6.23 1.10 0.14
C VAL A 92 7.54 1.39 0.85
N ALA A 93 7.44 1.75 2.13
CA ALA A 93 8.58 2.04 3.00
C ALA A 93 8.77 0.90 4.00
N ASP A 94 10.01 0.47 4.18
CA ASP A 94 10.38 -0.52 5.19
C ASP A 94 11.78 -0.16 5.74
N ALA A 95 12.38 -1.04 6.53
CA ALA A 95 13.70 -0.80 7.11
C ALA A 95 14.81 -0.67 6.03
N ALA A 96 14.62 -1.26 4.86
CA ALA A 96 15.58 -1.20 3.76
C ALA A 96 15.50 0.10 2.94
N GLY A 97 14.41 0.84 3.07
CA GLY A 97 14.18 2.07 2.31
C GLY A 97 12.79 2.16 1.72
N VAL A 98 12.65 2.87 0.60
CA VAL A 98 11.36 3.07 -0.06
C VAL A 98 11.45 2.62 -1.51
N ALA A 99 10.47 1.84 -1.95
CA ALA A 99 10.23 1.55 -3.36
C ALA A 99 9.04 2.35 -3.85
N VAL A 100 9.14 2.91 -5.04
CA VAL A 100 8.04 3.65 -5.68
C VAL A 100 7.81 3.07 -7.06
N VAL A 101 6.54 2.78 -7.38
CA VAL A 101 6.15 2.37 -8.72
C VAL A 101 5.07 3.30 -9.25
N GLU A 102 5.11 3.56 -10.54
CA GLU A 102 4.04 4.27 -11.23
C GLU A 102 3.01 3.27 -11.73
N HIS A 103 1.75 3.51 -11.42
CA HIS A 103 0.63 2.74 -11.94
C HIS A 103 -0.13 3.59 -12.95
N VAL A 104 -0.11 3.19 -14.22
CA VAL A 104 -0.87 3.86 -15.28
C VAL A 104 -2.32 3.38 -15.22
N ILE A 105 -3.22 4.35 -15.14
CA ILE A 105 -4.65 4.09 -14.96
C ILE A 105 -5.28 3.70 -16.30
N GLY A 106 -6.07 2.62 -16.28
CA GLY A 106 -6.83 2.16 -17.41
C GLY A 106 -8.22 1.68 -17.01
N GLY A 107 -9.16 1.73 -17.95
CA GLY A 107 -10.54 1.32 -17.73
C GLY A 107 -11.39 2.40 -17.05
N GLY A 108 -12.62 2.06 -16.68
CA GLY A 108 -13.53 2.97 -15.96
C GLY A 108 -13.06 3.25 -14.54
N PRO A 109 -13.63 4.30 -13.88
CA PRO A 109 -13.12 4.74 -12.58
C PRO A 109 -13.08 3.67 -11.49
N ASP A 110 -14.12 2.87 -11.36
CA ASP A 110 -14.16 1.82 -10.32
C ASP A 110 -13.14 0.71 -10.58
N LEU A 111 -13.03 0.29 -11.84
CA LEU A 111 -12.08 -0.74 -12.24
C LEU A 111 -10.64 -0.24 -12.09
N ALA A 112 -10.39 1.02 -12.45
CA ALA A 112 -9.08 1.64 -12.33
C ALA A 112 -8.62 1.69 -10.87
N ALA A 113 -9.48 2.11 -9.96
CA ALA A 113 -9.18 2.18 -8.54
C ALA A 113 -8.93 0.78 -7.94
N SER A 114 -9.72 -0.21 -8.35
CA SER A 114 -9.54 -1.60 -7.91
C SER A 114 -8.22 -2.20 -8.39
N ARG A 115 -7.84 -1.94 -9.64
CA ARG A 115 -6.57 -2.41 -10.19
C ARG A 115 -5.38 -1.76 -9.50
N ALA A 116 -5.44 -0.46 -9.26
CA ALA A 116 -4.39 0.26 -8.55
C ALA A 116 -4.23 -0.26 -7.11
N ALA A 117 -5.33 -0.52 -6.43
CA ALA A 117 -5.30 -1.10 -5.08
C ALA A 117 -4.64 -2.48 -5.06
N LYS A 118 -4.95 -3.34 -6.04
CA LYS A 118 -4.31 -4.65 -6.17
C LYS A 118 -2.82 -4.54 -6.45
N THR A 119 -2.41 -3.59 -7.30
CA THR A 119 -1.00 -3.32 -7.56
C THR A 119 -0.29 -2.88 -6.29
N ALA A 120 -0.90 -2.02 -5.48
CA ALA A 120 -0.36 -1.56 -4.22
C ALA A 120 -0.15 -2.72 -3.23
N VAL A 121 -1.17 -3.55 -3.05
CA VAL A 121 -1.10 -4.72 -2.17
C VAL A 121 -0.04 -5.70 -2.65
N ASN A 122 0.07 -5.92 -3.96
CA ASN A 122 1.09 -6.80 -4.53
C ASN A 122 2.51 -6.26 -4.31
N LEU A 123 2.71 -4.95 -4.38
CA LEU A 123 4.02 -4.35 -4.10
C LEU A 123 4.44 -4.61 -2.65
N VAL A 124 3.52 -4.47 -1.70
CA VAL A 124 3.78 -4.82 -0.29
C VAL A 124 4.20 -6.28 -0.18
N ARG A 125 3.47 -7.18 -0.82
CA ARG A 125 3.77 -8.61 -0.80
C ARG A 125 5.18 -8.91 -1.32
N LEU A 126 5.54 -8.34 -2.47
CA LEU A 126 6.85 -8.56 -3.09
C LEU A 126 7.99 -8.02 -2.23
N ARG A 127 7.83 -6.83 -1.66
CA ARG A 127 8.84 -6.23 -0.77
C ARG A 127 9.02 -7.09 0.49
N SER A 128 7.94 -7.56 1.07
CA SER A 128 7.98 -8.35 2.30
C SER A 128 8.54 -9.76 2.05
N GLN A 129 8.29 -10.35 0.88
CA GLN A 129 8.91 -11.60 0.47
C GLN A 129 10.42 -11.44 0.33
N ALA A 130 10.89 -10.37 -0.28
CA ALA A 130 12.31 -10.09 -0.43
C ALA A 130 12.99 -9.92 0.93
N ALA A 131 12.35 -9.21 1.86
CA ALA A 131 12.86 -9.02 3.22
C ALA A 131 12.92 -10.34 4.00
N GLY A 132 11.88 -11.15 3.91
CA GLY A 132 11.85 -12.47 4.57
C GLY A 132 12.86 -13.45 3.98
N GLY A 133 13.05 -13.42 2.66
CA GLY A 133 14.01 -14.27 1.96
C GLY A 133 15.46 -13.87 2.19
N ALA A 134 15.73 -12.65 2.66
CA ALA A 134 17.06 -12.15 2.98
C ALA A 134 17.54 -12.58 4.38
N ALA A 135 16.66 -13.16 5.14
CA ALA A 135 16.99 -13.62 6.51
C ALA A 135 17.67 -15.02 6.54
#